data_f6aa2b0efbaef84c339d2bac787f7c65
#
_entry.id   f6aa2b0efbaef84c339d2bac787f7c65
#
_cell.length_a   1.000
_cell.length_b   1.000
_cell.length_c   1.000
_cell.angle_alpha   90.00
_cell.angle_beta   90.00
_cell.angle_gamma   90.00
#
_symmetry.space_group_name_H-M   'P 1'
#
loop_
_entity.id
_entity.type
_entity.pdbx_description
1 polymer ?
#
loop_
_entity_poly.entity_id
_entity_poly.type
_entity_poly.pdbx_seq_one_letter_code
_entity_poly.pdbx_strand_id
1 'polypeptide(L)'
;VLLLALTTITPACSRWEGEVVESQYQAPLVPDPTYTFQRQGTSSVDLLLPQQAASASETLYSRFLRTAYILNGGRWQELKQLFAQGGNNEIALEPLIASSTRQSKYRSAIRSDFAQILDDVRRAAGYDGDTYATERYNRRARAGQTGFIGHNQGDNDRFFVTADGFAPSELYRGMTLGAVYLDKALGEYLDEAFLTDKKLIQAHEAPELVPGHSYTALEHTWDLAYGYYLQAQKLLRSNSLTGLRGSETKLFNAFALGRLAITEYRYEEALSHLRSIRALLAQAVAARALEELVGRNTLANLNEHPEDAFRFISRGLGYLYALQFTRRPSGEPYLSHEEVKGLIASLRAGAGLWDSSLKERLDKVARSIASTFALSLPARR
;
A
#
# COMPACT_ATOMS: atom_id res chain seq x y z
N VAL A 1 88.42 -26.69 44.46
CA VAL A 1 87.22 -26.06 44.92
C VAL A 1 86.47 -25.71 43.64
N LEU A 2 85.42 -26.49 43.28
CA LEU A 2 84.51 -26.25 42.14
C LEU A 2 83.28 -25.59 42.68
N LEU A 3 82.95 -24.40 42.20
CA LEU A 3 81.66 -23.75 42.45
C LEU A 3 80.67 -24.11 41.35
N LEU A 4 79.62 -24.81 41.71
CA LEU A 4 78.44 -25.00 40.83
C LEU A 4 77.55 -23.81 40.96
N ALA A 5 77.26 -23.12 39.83
CA ALA A 5 76.23 -22.07 39.76
C ALA A 5 74.90 -22.76 39.40
N LEU A 6 73.92 -22.70 40.29
CA LEU A 6 72.52 -23.08 40.01
C LEU A 6 71.83 -21.93 39.29
N THR A 7 71.44 -22.11 38.02
CA THR A 7 70.58 -21.22 37.30
C THR A 7 69.13 -21.64 37.56
N THR A 8 68.35 -20.85 38.27
CA THR A 8 66.88 -21.01 38.42
C THR A 8 66.20 -20.48 37.17
N ILE A 9 65.55 -21.39 36.44
CA ILE A 9 64.63 -21.04 35.33
C ILE A 9 63.28 -20.74 35.96
N THR A 10 62.85 -19.47 35.96
CA THR A 10 61.45 -19.08 36.29
C THR A 10 60.60 -19.22 35.01
N PRO A 11 59.49 -19.96 35.06
CA PRO A 11 58.56 -19.98 33.92
C PRO A 11 57.84 -18.64 33.86
N ALA A 12 58.02 -17.91 32.78
CA ALA A 12 57.20 -16.74 32.43
C ALA A 12 55.81 -17.25 32.06
N CYS A 13 54.85 -17.19 32.99
CA CYS A 13 53.44 -17.27 32.65
C CYS A 13 53.08 -15.98 31.91
N SER A 14 52.99 -16.06 30.59
CA SER A 14 52.34 -15.05 29.80
C SER A 14 50.83 -15.08 30.12
N ARG A 15 50.40 -14.13 30.92
CA ARG A 15 48.97 -13.89 31.17
C ARG A 15 48.40 -13.37 29.85
N TRP A 16 47.65 -14.20 29.16
CA TRP A 16 46.74 -13.74 28.11
C TRP A 16 45.65 -12.89 28.76
N GLU A 17 45.83 -11.59 28.77
CA GLU A 17 44.69 -10.66 28.96
C GLU A 17 43.91 -10.66 27.65
N GLY A 18 43.05 -11.68 27.49
CA GLY A 18 41.97 -11.60 26.53
C GLY A 18 41.07 -10.45 26.96
N GLU A 19 40.99 -9.39 26.18
CA GLU A 19 39.88 -8.46 26.28
C GLU A 19 38.59 -9.29 26.23
N VAL A 20 37.95 -9.44 27.38
CA VAL A 20 36.57 -9.92 27.42
C VAL A 20 35.77 -8.80 26.82
N VAL A 21 35.49 -8.92 25.52
CA VAL A 21 34.44 -8.12 24.88
C VAL A 21 33.17 -8.61 25.58
N GLU A 22 32.76 -7.90 26.61
CA GLU A 22 31.42 -8.04 27.16
C GLU A 22 30.48 -7.75 25.98
N SER A 23 29.95 -8.82 25.39
CA SER A 23 28.79 -8.66 24.52
C SER A 23 27.71 -8.07 25.40
N GLN A 24 27.44 -6.78 25.25
CA GLN A 24 26.34 -6.14 25.94
C GLN A 24 25.06 -6.86 25.52
N TYR A 25 24.63 -7.82 26.35
CA TYR A 25 23.36 -8.49 26.15
C TYR A 25 22.26 -7.43 26.27
N GLN A 26 21.74 -7.01 25.15
CA GLN A 26 20.55 -6.17 25.13
C GLN A 26 19.32 -7.07 25.20
N ALA A 27 18.49 -6.86 26.21
CA ALA A 27 17.24 -7.60 26.36
C ALA A 27 16.37 -7.44 25.10
N PRO A 28 15.66 -8.49 24.66
CA PRO A 28 14.71 -8.39 23.55
C PRO A 28 13.68 -7.31 23.81
N LEU A 29 13.38 -6.52 22.79
CA LEU A 29 12.31 -5.53 22.85
C LEU A 29 10.95 -6.24 22.87
N VAL A 30 10.04 -5.76 23.70
CA VAL A 30 8.67 -6.27 23.80
C VAL A 30 7.72 -5.16 23.37
N PRO A 31 6.90 -5.36 22.32
CA PRO A 31 5.99 -4.34 21.85
C PRO A 31 4.85 -4.16 22.85
N ASP A 32 4.43 -2.91 23.08
CA ASP A 32 3.16 -2.60 23.71
C ASP A 32 2.02 -3.13 22.80
N PRO A 33 0.96 -3.75 23.33
CA PRO A 33 -0.20 -4.18 22.56
C PRO A 33 -0.94 -3.03 21.87
N THR A 34 -0.64 -1.80 22.27
CA THR A 34 -1.12 -0.57 21.63
C THR A 34 0.05 0.22 21.05
N TYR A 35 -0.15 0.88 19.90
CA TYR A 35 0.88 1.75 19.32
C TYR A 35 0.86 3.10 20.02
N THR A 36 1.27 3.11 21.29
CA THR A 36 1.29 4.31 22.14
C THR A 36 2.70 4.60 22.61
N PHE A 37 3.22 5.75 22.20
CA PHE A 37 4.51 6.27 22.60
C PHE A 37 4.33 7.63 23.24
N GLN A 38 5.00 7.86 24.35
CA GLN A 38 4.87 9.10 25.13
C GLN A 38 6.25 9.67 25.48
N ARG A 39 6.32 10.98 25.55
CA ARG A 39 7.45 11.71 26.08
C ARG A 39 6.94 12.70 27.12
N GLN A 40 7.43 12.59 28.35
CA GLN A 40 7.01 13.42 29.48
C GLN A 40 5.47 13.46 29.67
N GLY A 41 4.81 12.33 29.50
CA GLY A 41 3.36 12.19 29.67
C GLY A 41 2.50 12.69 28.48
N THR A 42 3.15 13.21 27.43
CA THR A 42 2.47 13.67 26.20
C THR A 42 2.70 12.67 25.06
N SER A 43 1.67 12.40 24.25
CA SER A 43 1.82 11.54 23.07
C SER A 43 2.93 12.06 22.15
N SER A 44 3.84 11.18 21.76
CA SER A 44 4.84 11.46 20.74
C SER A 44 4.46 10.87 19.36
N VAL A 45 3.21 10.43 19.18
CA VAL A 45 2.67 9.89 17.93
C VAL A 45 1.71 10.89 17.31
N ASP A 46 1.95 11.26 16.06
CA ASP A 46 1.06 12.09 15.25
C ASP A 46 0.75 11.39 13.91
N LEU A 47 -0.52 11.08 13.70
CA LEU A 47 -1.03 10.39 12.50
C LEU A 47 -2.00 11.27 11.70
N LEU A 48 -2.00 12.57 11.91
CA LEU A 48 -2.98 13.49 11.31
C LEU A 48 -2.92 13.47 9.78
N LEU A 49 -1.74 13.57 9.19
CA LEU A 49 -1.58 13.61 7.74
C LEU A 49 -2.08 12.33 7.04
N PRO A 50 -1.74 11.10 7.49
CA PRO A 50 -2.34 9.87 6.95
C PRO A 50 -3.86 9.81 7.08
N GLN A 51 -4.42 10.31 8.19
CA GLN A 51 -5.87 10.35 8.39
C GLN A 51 -6.55 11.34 7.44
N GLN A 52 -5.97 12.51 7.22
CA GLN A 52 -6.47 13.49 6.26
C GLN A 52 -6.42 12.95 4.81
N ALA A 53 -5.33 12.27 4.42
CA ALA A 53 -5.23 11.63 3.11
C ALA A 53 -6.31 10.57 2.91
N ALA A 54 -6.61 9.78 3.95
CA ALA A 54 -7.68 8.79 3.90
C ALA A 54 -9.07 9.42 3.83
N SER A 55 -9.32 10.49 4.60
CA SER A 55 -10.58 11.23 4.53
C SER A 55 -10.83 11.78 3.13
N ALA A 56 -9.85 12.44 2.54
CA ALA A 56 -9.95 12.99 1.18
C ALA A 56 -10.26 11.88 0.15
N SER A 57 -9.55 10.76 0.22
CA SER A 57 -9.78 9.62 -0.69
C SER A 57 -11.18 9.00 -0.50
N GLU A 58 -11.62 8.80 0.76
CA GLU A 58 -12.92 8.20 1.04
C GLU A 58 -14.06 9.14 0.65
N THR A 59 -13.91 10.44 0.84
CA THR A 59 -14.89 11.44 0.36
C THR A 59 -15.06 11.38 -1.16
N LEU A 60 -13.95 11.36 -1.90
CA LEU A 60 -14.02 11.21 -3.36
C LEU A 60 -14.72 9.90 -3.76
N TYR A 61 -14.37 8.80 -3.12
CA TYR A 61 -14.97 7.50 -3.41
C TYR A 61 -16.46 7.46 -3.08
N SER A 62 -16.82 7.77 -1.84
CA SER A 62 -18.20 7.60 -1.33
C SER A 62 -19.19 8.57 -1.93
N ARG A 63 -18.76 9.83 -2.15
CA ARG A 63 -19.66 10.89 -2.66
C ARG A 63 -19.80 10.93 -4.17
N PHE A 64 -18.77 10.46 -4.91
CA PHE A 64 -18.73 10.68 -6.35
C PHE A 64 -18.51 9.41 -7.17
N LEU A 65 -17.63 8.50 -6.73
CA LEU A 65 -17.20 7.39 -7.58
C LEU A 65 -18.06 6.14 -7.40
N ARG A 66 -18.45 5.83 -6.17
CA ARG A 66 -19.19 4.60 -5.84
C ARG A 66 -20.55 4.55 -6.52
N THR A 67 -21.25 5.65 -6.49
CA THR A 67 -22.56 5.82 -7.12
C THR A 67 -22.48 6.96 -8.10
N ALA A 68 -22.09 6.68 -9.33
CA ALA A 68 -22.04 7.66 -10.41
C ALA A 68 -23.39 8.42 -10.62
N TYR A 69 -24.45 7.97 -9.95
CA TYR A 69 -25.77 8.58 -9.84
C TYR A 69 -25.76 10.08 -9.48
N ILE A 70 -24.70 10.55 -8.80
CA ILE A 70 -24.70 11.88 -8.21
C ILE A 70 -23.95 12.90 -9.07
N LEU A 71 -23.39 12.49 -10.19
CA LEU A 71 -22.64 13.38 -11.09
C LEU A 71 -23.60 14.18 -12.02
N ASN A 72 -24.31 15.17 -11.46
CA ASN A 72 -24.78 16.28 -12.27
C ASN A 72 -23.60 17.24 -12.58
N GLY A 73 -23.73 18.13 -13.56
CA GLY A 73 -22.61 18.97 -14.03
C GLY A 73 -21.87 19.74 -12.93
N GLY A 74 -22.60 20.26 -11.92
CA GLY A 74 -21.99 20.96 -10.79
C GLY A 74 -21.15 20.06 -9.90
N ARG A 75 -21.57 18.83 -9.70
CA ARG A 75 -20.83 17.88 -8.86
C ARG A 75 -19.57 17.31 -9.51
N TRP A 76 -19.53 17.27 -10.83
CA TRP A 76 -18.30 16.94 -11.55
C TRP A 76 -17.22 18.01 -11.33
N GLN A 77 -17.57 19.27 -11.35
CA GLN A 77 -16.62 20.36 -11.05
C GLN A 77 -16.19 20.31 -9.58
N GLU A 78 -17.11 20.04 -8.64
CA GLU A 78 -16.78 19.81 -7.21
C GLU A 78 -15.79 18.66 -7.04
N LEU A 79 -16.01 17.53 -7.72
CA LEU A 79 -15.06 16.38 -7.67
C LEU A 79 -13.67 16.78 -8.15
N LYS A 80 -13.56 17.47 -9.29
CA LYS A 80 -12.27 17.94 -9.80
C LYS A 80 -11.57 18.89 -8.84
N GLN A 81 -12.32 19.81 -8.23
CA GLN A 81 -11.79 20.74 -7.26
C GLN A 81 -11.28 20.01 -6.01
N LEU A 82 -12.08 19.12 -5.42
CA LEU A 82 -11.67 18.32 -4.25
C LEU A 82 -10.43 17.47 -4.55
N PHE A 83 -10.38 16.87 -5.72
CA PHE A 83 -9.23 16.06 -6.14
C PHE A 83 -7.95 16.88 -6.25
N ALA A 84 -8.00 18.02 -6.94
CA ALA A 84 -6.83 18.81 -7.28
C ALA A 84 -6.43 19.83 -6.19
N GLN A 85 -7.39 20.39 -5.46
CA GLN A 85 -7.20 21.52 -4.54
C GLN A 85 -7.64 21.24 -3.10
N GLY A 86 -8.40 20.15 -2.89
CA GLY A 86 -9.01 19.88 -1.60
C GLY A 86 -10.27 20.71 -1.35
N GLY A 87 -10.78 20.66 -0.13
CA GLY A 87 -11.97 21.36 0.33
C GLY A 87 -11.74 22.08 1.66
N ASN A 88 -12.80 22.63 2.26
CA ASN A 88 -12.69 23.42 3.48
C ASN A 88 -12.04 22.67 4.67
N ASN A 89 -12.21 21.34 4.71
CA ASN A 89 -11.65 20.49 5.78
C ASN A 89 -10.89 19.28 5.21
N GLU A 90 -10.60 19.25 3.92
CA GLU A 90 -9.98 18.12 3.24
C GLU A 90 -8.78 18.59 2.44
N ILE A 91 -7.70 17.84 2.55
CA ILE A 91 -6.49 18.08 1.75
C ILE A 91 -6.72 17.61 0.31
N ALA A 92 -5.99 18.21 -0.64
CA ALA A 92 -5.97 17.75 -2.01
C ALA A 92 -5.35 16.35 -2.11
N LEU A 93 -5.97 15.46 -2.87
CA LEU A 93 -5.43 14.10 -3.06
C LEU A 93 -4.39 14.02 -4.16
N GLU A 94 -4.56 14.78 -5.27
CA GLU A 94 -3.67 14.72 -6.43
C GLU A 94 -2.20 14.97 -6.08
N PRO A 95 -1.82 15.96 -5.26
CA PRO A 95 -0.42 16.18 -4.87
C PRO A 95 0.22 14.99 -4.15
N LEU A 96 -0.58 14.16 -3.47
CA LEU A 96 -0.10 12.99 -2.74
C LEU A 96 0.14 11.77 -3.64
N ILE A 97 -0.45 11.75 -4.84
CA ILE A 97 -0.34 10.63 -5.77
C ILE A 97 1.09 10.52 -6.29
N ALA A 98 1.73 9.38 -6.02
CA ALA A 98 3.08 9.04 -6.44
C ALA A 98 4.09 10.14 -6.12
N SER A 99 3.96 10.74 -4.92
CA SER A 99 4.72 11.93 -4.52
C SER A 99 6.13 11.61 -4.03
N SER A 100 6.43 10.35 -3.68
CA SER A 100 7.77 9.96 -3.26
C SER A 100 8.81 10.21 -4.36
N THR A 101 10.06 10.43 -3.97
CA THR A 101 11.17 10.60 -4.92
C THR A 101 11.38 9.37 -5.79
N ARG A 102 11.06 8.18 -5.26
CA ARG A 102 11.15 6.89 -5.97
C ARG A 102 10.20 6.79 -7.16
N GLN A 103 9.12 7.56 -7.17
CA GLN A 103 8.15 7.61 -8.28
C GLN A 103 8.36 8.80 -9.22
N SER A 104 9.41 9.59 -9.06
CA SER A 104 9.64 10.80 -9.86
C SER A 104 9.54 10.57 -11.37
N LYS A 105 10.09 9.46 -11.87
CA LYS A 105 10.04 9.07 -13.29
C LYS A 105 8.63 8.82 -13.81
N TYR A 106 7.75 8.23 -13.00
CA TYR A 106 6.42 7.77 -13.44
C TYR A 106 5.28 8.63 -12.88
N ARG A 107 5.57 9.62 -12.05
CA ARG A 107 4.57 10.45 -11.35
C ARG A 107 3.53 11.04 -12.29
N SER A 108 3.97 11.62 -13.40
CA SER A 108 3.05 12.22 -14.39
C SER A 108 2.13 11.17 -15.01
N ALA A 109 2.66 10.01 -15.39
CA ALA A 109 1.87 8.91 -15.95
C ALA A 109 0.86 8.36 -14.94
N ILE A 110 1.29 8.18 -13.69
CA ILE A 110 0.43 7.69 -12.60
C ILE A 110 -0.71 8.70 -12.32
N ARG A 111 -0.43 10.00 -12.26
CA ARG A 111 -1.47 11.04 -12.10
C ARG A 111 -2.43 11.07 -13.27
N SER A 112 -1.92 10.89 -14.50
CA SER A 112 -2.76 10.76 -15.69
C SER A 112 -3.69 9.54 -15.61
N ASP A 113 -3.23 8.40 -15.08
CA ASP A 113 -4.07 7.21 -14.86
C ASP A 113 -5.23 7.54 -13.90
N PHE A 114 -5.00 8.30 -12.83
CA PHE A 114 -6.08 8.75 -11.94
C PHE A 114 -7.06 9.70 -12.62
N ALA A 115 -6.56 10.68 -13.39
CA ALA A 115 -7.42 11.56 -14.16
C ALA A 115 -8.29 10.77 -15.15
N GLN A 116 -7.74 9.73 -15.79
CA GLN A 116 -8.48 8.83 -16.66
C GLN A 116 -9.58 8.06 -15.92
N ILE A 117 -9.31 7.55 -14.73
CA ILE A 117 -10.33 6.86 -13.90
C ILE A 117 -11.49 7.81 -13.56
N LEU A 118 -11.20 9.06 -13.18
CA LEU A 118 -12.24 10.05 -12.93
C LEU A 118 -13.07 10.34 -14.17
N ASP A 119 -12.43 10.47 -15.33
CA ASP A 119 -13.13 10.68 -16.61
C ASP A 119 -13.93 9.45 -17.05
N ASP A 120 -13.43 8.25 -16.81
CA ASP A 120 -14.15 6.99 -17.07
C ASP A 120 -15.42 6.89 -16.22
N VAL A 121 -15.38 7.29 -14.93
CA VAL A 121 -16.58 7.39 -14.08
C VAL A 121 -17.57 8.37 -14.68
N ARG A 122 -17.11 9.55 -15.08
CA ARG A 122 -17.94 10.58 -15.69
C ARG A 122 -18.65 10.08 -16.95
N ARG A 123 -17.90 9.45 -17.87
CA ARG A 123 -18.45 8.88 -19.10
C ARG A 123 -19.42 7.73 -18.84
N ALA A 124 -19.08 6.84 -17.91
CA ALA A 124 -19.94 5.75 -17.51
C ALA A 124 -21.24 6.24 -16.87
N ALA A 125 -21.20 7.38 -16.16
CA ALA A 125 -22.37 8.05 -15.58
C ALA A 125 -23.24 8.80 -16.60
N GLY A 126 -22.95 8.74 -17.89
CA GLY A 126 -23.76 9.32 -18.94
C GLY A 126 -23.33 10.70 -19.46
N TYR A 127 -22.12 11.16 -19.10
CA TYR A 127 -21.60 12.41 -19.59
C TYR A 127 -20.78 12.23 -20.89
N ASP A 128 -20.93 13.19 -21.79
CA ASP A 128 -20.07 13.39 -22.94
C ASP A 128 -19.63 14.87 -22.93
N GLY A 129 -18.35 15.11 -22.68
CA GLY A 129 -17.92 16.43 -22.25
C GLY A 129 -18.66 16.85 -20.99
N ASP A 130 -19.25 18.01 -20.99
CA ASP A 130 -20.08 18.51 -19.87
C ASP A 130 -21.60 18.28 -20.09
N THR A 131 -21.96 17.53 -21.14
CA THR A 131 -23.36 17.25 -21.48
C THR A 131 -23.81 15.93 -20.89
N TYR A 132 -24.78 15.99 -19.99
CA TYR A 132 -25.45 14.81 -19.42
C TYR A 132 -26.62 14.37 -20.29
N ALA A 133 -26.80 13.06 -20.44
CA ALA A 133 -27.96 12.48 -21.07
C ALA A 133 -28.51 11.30 -20.25
N THR A 134 -29.80 11.40 -19.86
CA THR A 134 -30.49 10.36 -19.08
C THR A 134 -30.49 9.01 -19.79
N GLU A 135 -30.59 8.98 -21.11
CA GLU A 135 -30.54 7.75 -21.92
C GLU A 135 -29.18 7.06 -21.78
N ARG A 136 -28.07 7.82 -21.69
CA ARG A 136 -26.74 7.28 -21.49
C ARG A 136 -26.58 6.74 -20.07
N TYR A 137 -27.10 7.46 -19.07
CA TYR A 137 -27.09 7.02 -17.67
C TYR A 137 -27.87 5.70 -17.48
N ASN A 138 -29.02 5.55 -18.14
CA ASN A 138 -29.87 4.36 -18.06
C ASN A 138 -29.48 3.25 -19.04
N ARG A 139 -28.36 3.40 -19.73
CA ARG A 139 -27.90 2.41 -20.71
C ARG A 139 -27.21 1.23 -20.01
N ARG A 140 -27.65 0.01 -20.31
CA ARG A 140 -26.92 -1.19 -19.88
C ARG A 140 -25.59 -1.32 -20.62
N ALA A 141 -24.56 -1.71 -19.87
CA ALA A 141 -23.26 -2.01 -20.44
C ALA A 141 -23.28 -3.31 -21.26
N ARG A 142 -22.43 -3.35 -22.26
CA ARG A 142 -22.11 -4.54 -23.07
C ARG A 142 -20.73 -4.36 -23.71
N ALA A 143 -20.20 -5.42 -24.31
CA ALA A 143 -18.95 -5.33 -25.05
C ALA A 143 -18.93 -4.13 -26.03
N GLY A 144 -17.92 -3.29 -25.91
CA GLY A 144 -17.78 -2.06 -26.72
C GLY A 144 -18.68 -0.90 -26.30
N GLN A 145 -19.52 -1.04 -25.28
CA GLN A 145 -20.45 -0.02 -24.82
C GLN A 145 -20.41 0.17 -23.31
N THR A 146 -20.02 1.37 -22.89
CA THR A 146 -20.06 1.78 -21.47
C THR A 146 -21.49 1.90 -20.97
N GLY A 147 -21.72 1.65 -19.69
CA GLY A 147 -23.02 1.73 -19.05
C GLY A 147 -23.03 1.12 -17.67
N PHE A 148 -24.21 0.76 -17.15
CA PHE A 148 -24.34 0.10 -15.86
C PHE A 148 -24.52 -1.42 -16.01
N ILE A 149 -24.11 -2.15 -14.99
CA ILE A 149 -24.43 -3.55 -14.74
C ILE A 149 -25.07 -3.71 -13.36
N GLY A 150 -25.81 -4.81 -13.14
CA GLY A 150 -26.50 -5.13 -11.90
C GLY A 150 -27.87 -5.74 -12.15
N HIS A 151 -28.36 -6.48 -11.15
CA HIS A 151 -29.52 -7.36 -11.33
C HIS A 151 -30.86 -6.65 -11.18
N ASN A 152 -30.94 -5.52 -10.50
CA ASN A 152 -32.21 -4.90 -10.16
C ASN A 152 -32.35 -3.42 -10.51
N GLN A 153 -33.62 -3.01 -10.60
CA GLN A 153 -34.04 -1.64 -10.89
C GLN A 153 -33.77 -0.65 -9.74
N GLY A 154 -33.12 -1.09 -8.65
CA GLY A 154 -32.74 -0.25 -7.51
C GLY A 154 -31.33 0.30 -7.65
N ASP A 155 -31.13 1.57 -7.29
CA ASP A 155 -29.85 2.28 -7.41
C ASP A 155 -28.70 1.66 -6.59
N ASN A 156 -28.98 0.83 -5.59
CA ASN A 156 -27.98 0.24 -4.71
C ASN A 156 -27.17 -0.89 -5.35
N ASP A 157 -27.70 -1.55 -6.39
CA ASP A 157 -27.05 -2.68 -7.06
C ASP A 157 -26.40 -2.30 -8.39
N ARG A 158 -26.60 -1.08 -8.84
CA ARG A 158 -25.98 -0.58 -10.07
C ARG A 158 -24.53 -0.21 -9.83
N PHE A 159 -23.66 -0.67 -10.70
CA PHE A 159 -22.31 -0.12 -10.83
C PHE A 159 -21.98 0.11 -12.30
N PHE A 160 -21.22 1.15 -12.56
CA PHE A 160 -20.89 1.58 -13.91
C PHE A 160 -19.57 0.96 -14.35
N VAL A 161 -19.53 0.54 -15.62
CA VAL A 161 -18.34 -0.02 -16.25
C VAL A 161 -18.03 0.66 -17.57
N THR A 162 -16.77 0.65 -17.91
CA THR A 162 -16.25 1.06 -19.22
C THR A 162 -16.67 0.09 -20.31
N ALA A 163 -16.40 0.43 -21.58
CA ALA A 163 -16.74 -0.41 -22.73
C ALA A 163 -16.07 -1.79 -22.70
N ASP A 164 -14.92 -1.91 -22.04
CA ASP A 164 -14.19 -3.15 -21.79
C ASP A 164 -14.59 -3.85 -20.48
N GLY A 165 -15.64 -3.38 -19.79
CA GLY A 165 -16.25 -4.04 -18.63
C GLY A 165 -15.66 -3.69 -17.27
N PHE A 166 -14.61 -2.85 -17.20
CA PHE A 166 -14.00 -2.48 -15.92
C PHE A 166 -14.77 -1.41 -15.18
N ALA A 167 -14.95 -1.60 -13.86
CA ALA A 167 -15.57 -0.64 -12.97
C ALA A 167 -14.53 0.38 -12.47
N PRO A 168 -14.54 1.65 -12.94
CA PRO A 168 -13.53 2.63 -12.57
C PRO A 168 -13.52 2.94 -11.06
N SER A 169 -14.66 2.92 -10.39
CA SER A 169 -14.76 3.14 -8.95
C SER A 169 -14.04 2.06 -8.13
N GLU A 170 -14.09 0.81 -8.57
CA GLU A 170 -13.40 -0.29 -7.91
C GLU A 170 -11.88 -0.24 -8.17
N LEU A 171 -11.47 0.16 -9.38
CA LEU A 171 -10.05 0.40 -9.69
C LEU A 171 -9.46 1.49 -8.79
N TYR A 172 -10.17 2.61 -8.61
CA TYR A 172 -9.74 3.75 -7.82
C TYR A 172 -9.24 3.36 -6.43
N ARG A 173 -9.97 2.48 -5.72
CA ARG A 173 -9.60 2.07 -4.35
C ARG A 173 -8.24 1.37 -4.31
N GLY A 174 -8.01 0.41 -5.21
CA GLY A 174 -6.74 -0.29 -5.29
C GLY A 174 -5.60 0.63 -5.77
N MET A 175 -5.87 1.52 -6.71
CA MET A 175 -4.90 2.52 -7.17
C MET A 175 -4.50 3.46 -6.03
N THR A 176 -5.46 3.94 -5.22
CA THR A 176 -5.19 4.78 -4.03
C THR A 176 -4.38 4.03 -2.98
N LEU A 177 -4.68 2.75 -2.74
CA LEU A 177 -3.83 1.91 -1.88
C LEU A 177 -2.36 2.00 -2.30
N GLY A 178 -2.07 1.84 -3.59
CA GLY A 178 -0.71 1.89 -4.13
C GLY A 178 -0.12 3.29 -4.13
N ALA A 179 -0.73 4.17 -4.91
CA ALA A 179 -0.15 5.44 -5.29
C ALA A 179 -0.18 6.53 -4.18
N VAL A 180 -0.96 6.32 -3.13
CA VAL A 180 -1.00 7.21 -1.97
C VAL A 180 -0.43 6.50 -0.74
N TYR A 181 -1.05 5.40 -0.30
CA TYR A 181 -0.69 4.83 1.00
C TYR A 181 0.63 4.06 0.97
N LEU A 182 0.84 3.18 -0.02
CA LEU A 182 2.09 2.42 -0.11
C LEU A 182 3.25 3.29 -0.61
N ASP A 183 3.00 4.22 -1.52
CA ASP A 183 4.03 5.16 -1.97
C ASP A 183 4.56 6.00 -0.82
N LYS A 184 3.67 6.53 0.03
CA LYS A 184 4.07 7.24 1.25
C LYS A 184 4.75 6.32 2.25
N ALA A 185 4.13 5.20 2.62
CA ALA A 185 4.68 4.31 3.64
C ALA A 185 6.02 3.70 3.24
N LEU A 186 6.12 3.10 2.03
CA LEU A 186 7.28 2.33 1.59
C LEU A 186 8.24 3.10 0.69
N GLY A 187 7.75 4.09 -0.02
CA GLY A 187 8.53 4.88 -0.98
C GLY A 187 9.13 6.15 -0.38
N GLU A 188 8.50 6.69 0.65
CA GLU A 188 8.93 7.93 1.30
C GLU A 188 9.41 7.70 2.74
N TYR A 189 8.55 7.20 3.65
CA TYR A 189 8.84 7.20 5.09
C TYR A 189 9.62 5.96 5.58
N LEU A 190 9.45 4.78 5.00
CA LEU A 190 10.27 3.61 5.29
C LEU A 190 11.44 3.50 4.29
N ASP A 191 12.23 4.57 4.18
CA ASP A 191 13.50 4.56 3.48
C ASP A 191 14.65 4.30 4.48
N GLU A 192 15.56 3.37 4.15
CA GLU A 192 16.73 3.05 5.00
C GLU A 192 17.61 4.27 5.23
N ALA A 193 17.58 5.24 4.31
CA ALA A 193 18.32 6.48 4.45
C ALA A 193 18.00 7.24 5.76
N PHE A 194 16.75 7.21 6.23
CA PHE A 194 16.37 7.87 7.49
C PHE A 194 17.00 7.22 8.72
N LEU A 195 17.23 5.92 8.68
CA LEU A 195 17.86 5.17 9.79
C LEU A 195 19.40 5.10 9.68
N THR A 196 19.98 5.70 8.64
CA THR A 196 21.43 5.77 8.41
C THR A 196 21.95 7.20 8.25
N ASP A 197 21.07 8.20 8.16
CA ASP A 197 21.44 9.61 8.10
C ASP A 197 21.99 10.08 9.45
N LYS A 198 23.30 10.37 9.48
CA LYS A 198 24.00 10.78 10.70
C LYS A 198 23.42 12.04 11.35
N LYS A 199 22.88 12.98 10.56
CA LYS A 199 22.29 14.21 11.10
C LYS A 199 20.97 13.93 11.80
N LEU A 200 20.10 13.10 11.19
CA LEU A 200 18.83 12.68 11.81
C LEU A 200 19.07 11.86 13.07
N ILE A 201 20.05 10.95 13.04
CA ILE A 201 20.45 10.16 14.21
C ILE A 201 20.96 11.07 15.32
N GLN A 202 21.88 11.97 15.05
CA GLN A 202 22.42 12.90 16.04
C GLN A 202 21.34 13.81 16.64
N ALA A 203 20.44 14.34 15.83
CA ALA A 203 19.31 15.15 16.30
C ALA A 203 18.35 14.32 17.18
N HIS A 204 18.14 13.04 16.82
CA HIS A 204 17.32 12.13 17.64
C HIS A 204 17.98 11.81 18.99
N GLU A 205 19.28 11.51 19.00
CA GLU A 205 20.07 11.22 20.21
C GLU A 205 20.22 12.44 21.11
N ALA A 206 20.25 13.65 20.55
CA ALA A 206 20.25 14.92 21.28
C ALA A 206 18.85 15.39 21.71
N PRO A 207 17.85 14.57 21.74
CA PRO A 207 16.40 14.71 21.67
C PRO A 207 15.90 16.07 21.13
N GLU A 208 16.36 16.44 19.92
CA GLU A 208 15.87 17.63 19.23
C GLU A 208 14.44 17.41 18.74
N LEU A 209 13.48 18.03 19.43
CA LEU A 209 12.06 17.88 19.11
C LEU A 209 11.67 18.76 17.93
N VAL A 210 10.71 18.27 17.13
CA VAL A 210 10.04 19.11 16.12
C VAL A 210 9.30 20.24 16.84
N PRO A 211 9.44 21.50 16.43
CA PRO A 211 8.83 22.64 17.11
C PRO A 211 7.33 22.47 17.33
N GLY A 212 6.88 22.58 18.59
CA GLY A 212 5.48 22.41 18.99
C GLY A 212 5.02 20.96 19.18
N HIS A 213 5.93 19.99 19.07
CA HIS A 213 5.60 18.57 19.19
C HIS A 213 6.44 17.85 20.24
N SER A 214 6.04 16.64 20.62
CA SER A 214 6.73 15.80 21.61
C SER A 214 7.52 14.65 20.96
N TYR A 215 7.84 14.77 19.68
CA TYR A 215 8.60 13.77 18.91
C TYR A 215 9.78 14.38 18.19
N THR A 216 10.78 13.58 17.88
CA THR A 216 11.88 13.93 16.98
C THR A 216 11.47 13.68 15.52
N ALA A 217 12.18 14.27 14.57
CA ALA A 217 11.90 14.06 13.14
C ALA A 217 11.99 12.57 12.73
N LEU A 218 12.93 11.82 13.30
CA LEU A 218 13.11 10.39 13.01
C LEU A 218 11.92 9.56 13.51
N GLU A 219 11.47 9.80 14.74
CA GLU A 219 10.28 9.16 15.32
C GLU A 219 9.05 9.43 14.48
N HIS A 220 8.82 10.70 14.13
CA HIS A 220 7.67 11.10 13.34
C HIS A 220 7.65 10.48 11.93
N THR A 221 8.81 10.38 11.28
CA THR A 221 8.93 9.70 9.97
C THR A 221 8.43 8.26 10.06
N TRP A 222 8.83 7.52 11.10
CA TRP A 222 8.35 6.15 11.31
C TRP A 222 6.85 6.09 11.60
N ASP A 223 6.34 6.99 12.43
CA ASP A 223 4.93 7.06 12.82
C ASP A 223 4.03 7.41 11.62
N LEU A 224 4.49 8.27 10.71
CA LEU A 224 3.79 8.55 9.45
C LEU A 224 3.68 7.29 8.57
N ALA A 225 4.75 6.49 8.47
CA ALA A 225 4.68 5.21 7.75
C ALA A 225 3.63 4.27 8.36
N TYR A 226 3.61 4.17 9.68
CA TYR A 226 2.59 3.40 10.40
C TYR A 226 1.18 3.92 10.13
N GLY A 227 0.98 5.24 10.17
CA GLY A 227 -0.29 5.87 9.87
C GLY A 227 -0.81 5.56 8.47
N TYR A 228 0.04 5.61 7.45
CA TYR A 228 -0.31 5.21 6.08
C TYR A 228 -0.58 3.70 5.96
N TYR A 229 0.17 2.86 6.67
CA TYR A 229 -0.13 1.43 6.77
C TYR A 229 -1.54 1.18 7.34
N LEU A 230 -1.95 1.90 8.39
CA LEU A 230 -3.30 1.77 8.95
C LEU A 230 -4.40 2.06 7.92
N GLN A 231 -4.17 3.02 7.02
CA GLN A 231 -5.12 3.30 5.94
C GLN A 231 -5.10 2.21 4.87
N ALA A 232 -3.91 1.72 4.51
CA ALA A 232 -3.74 0.58 3.60
C ALA A 232 -4.42 -0.67 4.16
N GLN A 233 -4.27 -0.97 5.44
CA GLN A 233 -4.86 -2.13 6.11
C GLN A 233 -6.38 -2.19 5.94
N LYS A 234 -7.09 -1.06 6.00
CA LYS A 234 -8.55 -0.99 5.80
C LYS A 234 -8.98 -1.54 4.44
N LEU A 235 -8.16 -1.30 3.39
CA LEU A 235 -8.41 -1.79 2.03
C LEU A 235 -7.93 -3.24 1.82
N LEU A 236 -6.92 -3.67 2.58
CA LEU A 236 -6.34 -5.02 2.48
C LEU A 236 -7.14 -6.06 3.27
N ARG A 237 -7.94 -5.66 4.27
CA ARG A 237 -8.75 -6.60 5.08
C ARG A 237 -9.67 -7.44 4.21
N SER A 238 -9.62 -8.75 4.43
CA SER A 238 -10.51 -9.72 3.82
C SER A 238 -10.73 -10.89 4.77
N ASN A 239 -11.96 -11.38 4.85
CA ASN A 239 -12.31 -12.54 5.66
C ASN A 239 -11.85 -13.87 5.03
N SER A 240 -11.50 -13.85 3.75
CA SER A 240 -11.16 -15.03 2.96
C SER A 240 -9.67 -15.30 2.78
N LEU A 241 -8.78 -14.34 3.14
CA LEU A 241 -7.33 -14.49 3.02
C LEU A 241 -6.76 -15.44 4.08
N THR A 242 -6.97 -16.75 3.88
CA THR A 242 -6.47 -17.78 4.80
C THR A 242 -4.93 -17.87 4.82
N GLY A 243 -4.28 -17.58 3.70
CA GLY A 243 -2.82 -17.66 3.56
C GLY A 243 -2.04 -16.53 4.29
N LEU A 244 -2.74 -15.48 4.71
CA LEU A 244 -2.14 -14.34 5.43
C LEU A 244 -2.66 -14.19 6.86
N ARG A 245 -3.25 -15.25 7.43
CA ARG A 245 -3.68 -15.22 8.84
C ARG A 245 -2.49 -14.89 9.74
N GLY A 246 -2.68 -13.88 10.61
CA GLY A 246 -1.64 -13.38 11.50
C GLY A 246 -0.66 -12.37 10.85
N SER A 247 -0.78 -12.06 9.56
CA SER A 247 0.05 -11.02 8.94
C SER A 247 -0.21 -9.63 9.51
N GLU A 248 -1.45 -9.33 9.91
CA GLU A 248 -1.80 -8.07 10.59
C GLU A 248 -1.07 -7.93 11.92
N THR A 249 -1.04 -8.99 12.74
CA THR A 249 -0.29 -9.01 14.00
C THR A 249 1.21 -8.89 13.77
N LYS A 250 1.76 -9.58 12.75
CA LYS A 250 3.18 -9.47 12.41
C LYS A 250 3.55 -8.07 11.94
N LEU A 251 2.71 -7.44 11.13
CA LEU A 251 2.90 -6.07 10.67
C LEU A 251 2.82 -5.08 11.83
N PHE A 252 1.79 -5.21 12.69
CA PHE A 252 1.67 -4.39 13.89
C PHE A 252 2.92 -4.51 14.76
N ASN A 253 3.36 -5.74 15.07
CA ASN A 253 4.54 -5.98 15.88
C ASN A 253 5.81 -5.40 15.23
N ALA A 254 5.97 -5.54 13.92
CA ALA A 254 7.13 -4.98 13.22
C ALA A 254 7.15 -3.45 13.28
N PHE A 255 6.00 -2.79 13.14
CA PHE A 255 5.91 -1.33 13.32
C PHE A 255 6.17 -0.90 14.76
N ALA A 256 5.55 -1.57 15.74
CA ALA A 256 5.71 -1.22 17.15
C ALA A 256 7.14 -1.48 17.66
N LEU A 257 7.74 -2.62 17.31
CA LEU A 257 9.12 -2.94 17.65
C LEU A 257 10.13 -2.03 16.96
N GLY A 258 9.91 -1.69 15.68
CA GLY A 258 10.78 -0.76 14.97
C GLY A 258 10.73 0.64 15.56
N ARG A 259 9.55 1.13 15.96
CA ARG A 259 9.40 2.41 16.66
C ARG A 259 10.07 2.39 18.05
N LEU A 260 9.90 1.29 18.79
CA LEU A 260 10.57 1.09 20.07
C LEU A 260 12.09 1.03 19.89
N ALA A 261 12.58 0.32 18.88
CA ALA A 261 14.01 0.25 18.56
C ALA A 261 14.59 1.66 18.26
N ILE A 262 13.85 2.54 17.56
CA ILE A 262 14.25 3.94 17.37
C ILE A 262 14.34 4.65 18.72
N THR A 263 13.32 4.51 19.59
CA THR A 263 13.30 5.15 20.92
C THR A 263 14.48 4.70 21.80
N GLU A 264 14.91 3.44 21.65
CA GLU A 264 16.03 2.84 22.38
C GLU A 264 17.39 2.96 21.63
N TYR A 265 17.45 3.79 20.59
CA TYR A 265 18.66 4.03 19.77
C TYR A 265 19.23 2.76 19.10
N ARG A 266 18.38 1.75 18.84
CA ARG A 266 18.73 0.44 18.26
C ARG A 266 18.43 0.43 16.76
N TYR A 267 19.14 1.25 15.99
CA TYR A 267 18.81 1.53 14.58
C TYR A 267 18.92 0.31 13.66
N GLU A 268 19.85 -0.61 13.92
CA GLU A 268 19.98 -1.86 13.14
C GLU A 268 18.76 -2.78 13.32
N GLU A 269 18.16 -2.79 14.52
CA GLU A 269 16.92 -3.52 14.74
C GLU A 269 15.75 -2.84 14.06
N ALA A 270 15.69 -1.51 14.10
CA ALA A 270 14.69 -0.76 13.35
C ALA A 270 14.79 -1.04 11.84
N LEU A 271 15.99 -1.13 11.26
CA LEU A 271 16.24 -1.54 9.87
C LEU A 271 15.74 -2.95 9.58
N SER A 272 15.96 -3.90 10.49
CA SER A 272 15.44 -5.26 10.36
C SER A 272 13.91 -5.29 10.30
N HIS A 273 13.25 -4.50 11.18
CA HIS A 273 11.80 -4.37 11.18
C HIS A 273 11.28 -3.68 9.92
N LEU A 274 11.95 -2.64 9.42
CA LEU A 274 11.64 -1.97 8.15
C LEU A 274 11.63 -2.97 6.98
N ARG A 275 12.67 -3.80 6.87
CA ARG A 275 12.78 -4.83 5.83
C ARG A 275 11.67 -5.88 5.94
N SER A 276 11.31 -6.26 7.16
CA SER A 276 10.18 -7.17 7.44
C SER A 276 8.84 -6.55 7.04
N ILE A 277 8.59 -5.27 7.33
CA ILE A 277 7.39 -4.55 6.93
C ILE A 277 7.25 -4.53 5.41
N ARG A 278 8.33 -4.21 4.68
CA ARG A 278 8.33 -4.22 3.21
C ARG A 278 7.88 -5.58 2.64
N ALA A 279 8.46 -6.67 3.14
CA ALA A 279 8.12 -8.03 2.68
C ALA A 279 6.67 -8.40 2.99
N LEU A 280 6.22 -8.16 4.23
CA LEU A 280 4.87 -8.51 4.67
C LEU A 280 3.79 -7.72 3.92
N LEU A 281 3.99 -6.42 3.72
CA LEU A 281 3.04 -5.59 2.96
C LEU A 281 2.99 -6.00 1.49
N ALA A 282 4.13 -6.28 0.88
CA ALA A 282 4.17 -6.74 -0.51
C ALA A 282 3.37 -8.04 -0.70
N GLN A 283 3.55 -9.01 0.20
CA GLN A 283 2.77 -10.26 0.17
C GLN A 283 1.27 -10.02 0.41
N ALA A 284 0.92 -9.12 1.34
CA ALA A 284 -0.48 -8.81 1.62
C ALA A 284 -1.21 -8.20 0.41
N VAL A 285 -0.57 -7.25 -0.28
CA VAL A 285 -1.14 -6.63 -1.50
C VAL A 285 -1.27 -7.64 -2.62
N ALA A 286 -0.24 -8.46 -2.86
CA ALA A 286 -0.25 -9.49 -3.90
C ALA A 286 -1.30 -10.57 -3.63
N ALA A 287 -1.43 -11.03 -2.39
CA ALA A 287 -2.47 -11.99 -2.02
C ALA A 287 -3.88 -11.40 -2.21
N ARG A 288 -4.07 -10.11 -1.88
CA ARG A 288 -5.34 -9.43 -2.10
C ARG A 288 -5.66 -9.30 -3.60
N ALA A 289 -4.68 -8.98 -4.44
CA ALA A 289 -4.84 -8.97 -5.89
C ALA A 289 -5.25 -10.36 -6.42
N LEU A 290 -4.58 -11.42 -5.98
CA LEU A 290 -4.89 -12.80 -6.38
C LEU A 290 -6.31 -13.22 -5.95
N GLU A 291 -6.73 -12.88 -4.73
CA GLU A 291 -8.07 -13.18 -4.25
C GLU A 291 -9.16 -12.54 -5.11
N GLU A 292 -8.99 -11.26 -5.45
CA GLU A 292 -9.97 -10.53 -6.26
C GLU A 292 -9.95 -10.97 -7.73
N LEU A 293 -8.79 -11.33 -8.27
CA LEU A 293 -8.68 -11.75 -9.68
C LEU A 293 -9.13 -13.19 -9.93
N VAL A 294 -8.73 -14.13 -9.06
CA VAL A 294 -8.92 -15.57 -9.27
C VAL A 294 -9.38 -16.32 -8.02
N GLY A 295 -9.84 -15.63 -7.01
CA GLY A 295 -10.40 -16.24 -5.82
C GLY A 295 -11.73 -16.95 -6.08
N ARG A 296 -12.17 -17.74 -5.10
CA ARG A 296 -13.37 -18.57 -5.20
C ARG A 296 -14.60 -17.78 -5.66
N ASN A 297 -14.85 -16.62 -5.05
CA ASN A 297 -16.04 -15.82 -5.38
C ASN A 297 -15.98 -15.30 -6.82
N THR A 298 -14.83 -14.83 -7.29
CA THR A 298 -14.65 -14.35 -8.66
C THR A 298 -14.87 -15.46 -9.67
N LEU A 299 -14.27 -16.65 -9.45
CA LEU A 299 -14.38 -17.76 -10.39
C LEU A 299 -15.78 -18.38 -10.40
N ALA A 300 -16.47 -18.45 -9.26
CA ALA A 300 -17.85 -18.88 -9.19
C ALA A 300 -18.77 -17.94 -9.99
N ASN A 301 -18.66 -16.64 -9.75
CA ASN A 301 -19.46 -15.64 -10.44
C ASN A 301 -19.17 -15.58 -11.96
N LEU A 302 -17.94 -15.81 -12.39
CA LEU A 302 -17.63 -15.86 -13.83
C LEU A 302 -18.44 -16.91 -14.59
N ASN A 303 -18.83 -18.00 -13.92
CA ASN A 303 -19.61 -19.06 -14.54
C ASN A 303 -21.13 -18.83 -14.43
N GLU A 304 -21.59 -18.24 -13.33
CA GLU A 304 -23.03 -18.12 -13.01
C GLU A 304 -23.57 -16.70 -13.25
N HIS A 305 -22.82 -15.70 -12.85
CA HIS A 305 -23.16 -14.27 -12.89
C HIS A 305 -21.95 -13.42 -13.34
N PRO A 306 -21.55 -13.46 -14.62
CA PRO A 306 -20.32 -12.82 -15.11
C PRO A 306 -20.20 -11.34 -14.71
N GLU A 307 -21.32 -10.63 -14.66
CA GLU A 307 -21.36 -9.21 -14.31
C GLU A 307 -20.92 -8.98 -12.86
N ASP A 308 -21.26 -9.87 -11.92
CA ASP A 308 -20.81 -9.75 -10.52
C ASP A 308 -19.30 -9.96 -10.42
N ALA A 309 -18.73 -10.87 -11.24
CA ALA A 309 -17.30 -11.08 -11.32
C ALA A 309 -16.55 -9.83 -11.80
N PHE A 310 -17.13 -9.00 -12.66
CA PHE A 310 -16.49 -7.79 -13.19
C PHE A 310 -16.13 -6.81 -12.09
N ARG A 311 -16.94 -6.73 -11.05
CA ARG A 311 -16.66 -5.90 -9.88
C ARG A 311 -15.43 -6.37 -9.11
N PHE A 312 -15.35 -7.70 -8.84
CA PHE A 312 -14.19 -8.29 -8.16
C PHE A 312 -12.92 -8.13 -9.01
N ILE A 313 -12.97 -8.46 -10.29
CA ILE A 313 -11.83 -8.36 -11.20
C ILE A 313 -11.35 -6.91 -11.32
N SER A 314 -12.27 -5.95 -11.40
CA SER A 314 -11.92 -4.52 -11.43
C SER A 314 -11.19 -4.10 -10.17
N ARG A 315 -11.63 -4.55 -9.00
CA ARG A 315 -10.95 -4.32 -7.73
C ARG A 315 -9.58 -4.98 -7.71
N GLY A 316 -9.49 -6.22 -8.19
CA GLY A 316 -8.24 -6.98 -8.37
C GLY A 316 -7.25 -6.25 -9.28
N LEU A 317 -7.74 -5.62 -10.35
CA LEU A 317 -6.93 -4.79 -11.24
C LEU A 317 -6.36 -3.57 -10.51
N GLY A 318 -7.14 -2.95 -9.63
CA GLY A 318 -6.66 -1.85 -8.77
C GLY A 318 -5.54 -2.32 -7.82
N TYR A 319 -5.67 -3.51 -7.21
CA TYR A 319 -4.60 -4.09 -6.38
C TYR A 319 -3.38 -4.51 -7.21
N LEU A 320 -3.58 -5.04 -8.42
CA LEU A 320 -2.48 -5.30 -9.37
C LEU A 320 -1.72 -4.00 -9.68
N TYR A 321 -2.44 -2.89 -9.93
CA TYR A 321 -1.82 -1.58 -10.12
C TYR A 321 -0.98 -1.16 -8.90
N ALA A 322 -1.42 -1.47 -7.68
CA ALA A 322 -0.72 -1.14 -6.45
C ALA A 322 0.62 -1.89 -6.29
N LEU A 323 0.83 -3.02 -6.98
CA LEU A 323 2.05 -3.83 -6.84
C LEU A 323 3.33 -3.09 -7.22
N GLN A 324 3.28 -2.09 -8.12
CA GLN A 324 4.44 -1.26 -8.48
C GLN A 324 4.97 -0.42 -7.31
N PHE A 325 4.16 -0.21 -6.28
CA PHE A 325 4.54 0.54 -5.08
C PHE A 325 5.04 -0.37 -3.95
N THR A 326 4.98 -1.69 -4.12
CA THR A 326 5.54 -2.64 -3.17
C THR A 326 7.06 -2.70 -3.28
N ARG A 327 7.73 -2.99 -2.15
CA ARG A 327 9.18 -3.01 -2.08
C ARG A 327 9.70 -4.35 -1.56
N ARG A 328 10.79 -4.82 -2.15
CA ARG A 328 11.61 -5.93 -1.60
C ARG A 328 12.25 -5.48 -0.28
N PRO A 329 12.70 -6.39 0.57
CA PRO A 329 13.51 -6.01 1.73
C PRO A 329 14.67 -5.07 1.39
N SER A 330 15.31 -5.25 0.23
CA SER A 330 16.40 -4.40 -0.30
C SER A 330 15.96 -2.98 -0.69
N GLY A 331 14.66 -2.69 -0.75
CA GLY A 331 14.13 -1.39 -1.19
C GLY A 331 13.75 -1.31 -2.66
N GLU A 332 14.18 -2.27 -3.49
CA GLU A 332 13.82 -2.33 -4.90
C GLU A 332 12.34 -2.73 -5.10
N PRO A 333 11.67 -2.29 -6.17
CA PRO A 333 10.30 -2.71 -6.46
C PRO A 333 10.24 -4.21 -6.76
N TYR A 334 9.14 -4.86 -6.39
CA TYR A 334 8.86 -6.24 -6.83
C TYR A 334 8.52 -6.31 -8.31
N LEU A 335 7.74 -5.35 -8.79
CA LEU A 335 7.38 -5.16 -10.19
C LEU A 335 7.59 -3.70 -10.57
N SER A 336 8.15 -3.45 -11.73
CA SER A 336 8.27 -2.12 -12.31
C SER A 336 6.91 -1.57 -12.77
N HIS A 337 6.83 -0.28 -13.04
CA HIS A 337 5.65 0.35 -13.64
C HIS A 337 5.29 -0.30 -14.98
N GLU A 338 6.28 -0.56 -15.82
CA GLU A 338 6.10 -1.16 -17.14
C GLU A 338 5.57 -2.60 -17.05
N GLU A 339 6.09 -3.41 -16.13
CA GLU A 339 5.60 -4.79 -15.91
C GLU A 339 4.15 -4.78 -15.45
N VAL A 340 3.79 -3.92 -14.50
CA VAL A 340 2.41 -3.79 -14.02
C VAL A 340 1.48 -3.32 -15.15
N LYS A 341 1.87 -2.30 -15.92
CA LYS A 341 1.08 -1.85 -17.08
C LYS A 341 0.93 -2.95 -18.14
N GLY A 342 1.95 -3.77 -18.36
CA GLY A 342 1.89 -4.93 -19.25
C GLY A 342 0.89 -6.00 -18.79
N LEU A 343 0.87 -6.33 -17.50
CA LEU A 343 -0.10 -7.26 -16.92
C LEU A 343 -1.53 -6.71 -17.02
N ILE A 344 -1.73 -5.42 -16.75
CA ILE A 344 -3.02 -4.73 -16.89
C ILE A 344 -3.48 -4.75 -18.35
N ALA A 345 -2.60 -4.42 -19.29
CA ALA A 345 -2.91 -4.42 -20.72
C ALA A 345 -3.32 -5.82 -21.20
N SER A 346 -2.70 -6.89 -20.67
CA SER A 346 -3.09 -8.26 -21.00
C SER A 346 -4.51 -8.60 -20.54
N LEU A 347 -4.95 -8.10 -19.37
CA LEU A 347 -6.32 -8.30 -18.89
C LEU A 347 -7.35 -7.47 -19.68
N ARG A 348 -6.95 -6.32 -20.20
CA ARG A 348 -7.80 -5.42 -20.98
C ARG A 348 -7.81 -5.74 -22.49
N ALA A 349 -7.03 -6.74 -22.93
CA ALA A 349 -6.95 -7.11 -24.36
C ALA A 349 -8.31 -7.60 -24.91
N GLY A 350 -8.49 -7.49 -26.22
CA GLY A 350 -9.72 -7.90 -26.91
C GLY A 350 -10.93 -7.09 -26.45
N ALA A 351 -12.00 -7.77 -26.07
CA ALA A 351 -13.21 -7.17 -25.52
C ALA A 351 -13.14 -6.95 -23.98
N GLY A 352 -11.94 -6.97 -23.38
CA GLY A 352 -11.77 -6.80 -21.93
C GLY A 352 -12.40 -7.93 -21.14
N LEU A 353 -13.26 -7.58 -20.16
CA LEU A 353 -13.96 -8.56 -19.32
C LEU A 353 -15.08 -9.31 -20.04
N TRP A 354 -15.53 -8.81 -21.19
CA TRP A 354 -16.52 -9.48 -22.05
C TRP A 354 -15.90 -10.56 -22.94
N ASP A 355 -14.59 -10.69 -22.96
CA ASP A 355 -13.88 -11.60 -23.87
C ASP A 355 -13.92 -13.03 -23.37
N SER A 356 -14.16 -13.98 -24.26
CA SER A 356 -14.24 -15.41 -23.94
C SER A 356 -12.93 -16.00 -23.42
N SER A 357 -11.77 -15.39 -23.75
CA SER A 357 -10.45 -15.79 -23.25
C SER A 357 -10.08 -15.17 -21.88
N LEU A 358 -11.00 -14.45 -21.25
CA LEU A 358 -10.75 -13.77 -19.97
C LEU A 358 -10.17 -14.68 -18.90
N LYS A 359 -10.75 -15.89 -18.74
CA LYS A 359 -10.31 -16.85 -17.74
C LYS A 359 -8.84 -17.26 -17.91
N GLU A 360 -8.42 -17.50 -19.15
CA GLU A 360 -7.03 -17.85 -19.47
C GLU A 360 -6.08 -16.68 -19.12
N ARG A 361 -6.48 -15.46 -19.46
CA ARG A 361 -5.69 -14.26 -19.15
C ARG A 361 -5.57 -14.00 -17.64
N LEU A 362 -6.68 -14.18 -16.89
CA LEU A 362 -6.67 -14.13 -15.43
C LEU A 362 -5.71 -15.15 -14.83
N ASP A 363 -5.77 -16.40 -15.31
CA ASP A 363 -4.87 -17.47 -14.85
C ASP A 363 -3.40 -17.18 -15.16
N LYS A 364 -3.09 -16.59 -16.29
CA LYS A 364 -1.73 -16.20 -16.66
C LYS A 364 -1.19 -15.08 -15.76
N VAL A 365 -1.98 -14.03 -15.56
CA VAL A 365 -1.62 -12.91 -14.68
C VAL A 365 -1.48 -13.37 -13.25
N ALA A 366 -2.40 -14.19 -12.74
CA ALA A 366 -2.37 -14.72 -11.39
C ALA A 366 -1.11 -15.58 -11.14
N ARG A 367 -0.71 -16.44 -12.09
CA ARG A 367 0.55 -17.21 -11.99
C ARG A 367 1.77 -16.31 -11.94
N SER A 368 1.80 -15.24 -12.73
CA SER A 368 2.90 -14.27 -12.71
C SER A 368 3.02 -13.59 -11.34
N ILE A 369 1.90 -13.11 -10.78
CA ILE A 369 1.87 -12.50 -9.44
C ILE A 369 2.32 -13.54 -8.38
N ALA A 370 1.73 -14.73 -8.37
CA ALA A 370 2.05 -15.77 -7.40
C ALA A 370 3.54 -16.13 -7.41
N SER A 371 4.13 -16.29 -8.59
CA SER A 371 5.57 -16.56 -8.75
C SER A 371 6.45 -15.40 -8.22
N THR A 372 6.12 -14.15 -8.59
CA THR A 372 6.91 -12.97 -8.19
C THR A 372 6.93 -12.76 -6.68
N PHE A 373 5.82 -13.03 -5.99
CA PHE A 373 5.66 -12.80 -4.55
C PHE A 373 5.78 -14.07 -3.69
N ALA A 374 6.18 -15.19 -4.28
CA ALA A 374 6.29 -16.49 -3.62
C ALA A 374 5.00 -16.89 -2.88
N LEU A 375 3.85 -16.74 -3.53
CA LEU A 375 2.53 -17.06 -3.02
C LEU A 375 1.94 -18.28 -3.73
N SER A 376 1.07 -19.00 -3.03
CA SER A 376 0.19 -20.00 -3.65
C SER A 376 -1.03 -19.32 -4.26
N LEU A 377 -1.56 -19.88 -5.35
CA LEU A 377 -2.84 -19.44 -5.89
C LEU A 377 -3.96 -19.73 -4.88
N PRO A 378 -5.01 -18.89 -4.81
CA PRO A 378 -6.19 -19.15 -3.99
C PRO A 378 -6.80 -20.52 -4.29
N ALA A 379 -7.33 -21.18 -3.24
CA ALA A 379 -8.01 -22.46 -3.41
C ALA A 379 -9.25 -22.31 -4.31
N ARG A 380 -9.36 -23.16 -5.31
CA ARG A 380 -10.43 -23.15 -6.33
C ARG A 380 -11.64 -24.05 -5.97
N ARG A 381 -11.66 -24.65 -4.74
CA ARG A 381 -12.70 -25.57 -4.28
C ARG A 381 -13.81 -24.87 -3.51
#